data_bf3c976809492c36af7946e07035fcb5
#
_entry.id   bf3c976809492c36af7946e07035fcb5
#
_cell.length_a   1.000
_cell.length_b   1.000
_cell.length_c   1.000
_cell.angle_alpha   90.00
_cell.angle_beta   90.00
_cell.angle_gamma   90.00
#
_symmetry.space_group_name_H-M   'P 1'
#
loop_
_entity.id
_entity.type
_entity.pdbx_description
1 polymer ?
#
loop_
_entity_poly.entity_id
_entity_poly.type
_entity_poly.pdbx_seq_one_letter_code
_entity_poly.pdbx_strand_id
1 'polypeptide(L)'
;MKTKIIVIVGPTAVGKTALSIDLAKRFNGEIISGDSQQVYRKLDIGTAKVSPDEQEGIPHYLIDVREVTESYSAFDFVKEAEATIEMIVAKGKLPIIAGGTGLYIQSLLEGYHLGGSASHEEILAYRAELDTLADKELFGKIAELGIKIPQINRRRAMRALEIAHLGNELENKQTDYEALLICLDDDREILYERVNQRVDLMLKAGLLEEAKWLYDNYPHVQASKGIGYKELFPYFAGELTLEEAINKLKQNTRRFAKRQLTWFRNRMNATFYQVSEPNVKERIMQDIEEFLND
;
A
#
# COMPACT_ATOMS: atom_id res chain seq x y z
N MET A 1 18.47 -19.18 -11.18
CA MET A 1 18.75 -18.16 -10.13
C MET A 1 17.45 -17.40 -9.87
N LYS A 2 17.17 -17.05 -8.63
CA LYS A 2 16.04 -16.18 -8.31
C LYS A 2 16.32 -14.75 -8.78
N THR A 3 15.28 -14.02 -9.14
CA THR A 3 15.39 -12.61 -9.51
C THR A 3 15.64 -11.75 -8.27
N LYS A 4 16.76 -11.05 -8.21
CA LYS A 4 17.05 -10.10 -7.12
C LYS A 4 16.23 -8.83 -7.26
N ILE A 5 15.57 -8.43 -6.19
CA ILE A 5 14.76 -7.20 -6.11
C ILE A 5 15.06 -6.43 -4.82
N ILE A 6 14.99 -5.11 -4.87
CA ILE A 6 15.10 -4.26 -3.69
C ILE A 6 13.70 -3.79 -3.29
N VAL A 7 13.38 -3.88 -2.00
CA VAL A 7 12.07 -3.50 -1.49
C VAL A 7 12.24 -2.49 -0.35
N ILE A 8 11.75 -1.27 -0.57
CA ILE A 8 11.84 -0.15 0.39
C ILE A 8 10.46 0.06 1.02
N VAL A 9 10.36 -0.23 2.29
CA VAL A 9 9.14 -0.07 3.07
C VAL A 9 9.34 0.91 4.23
N GLY A 10 8.26 1.21 4.93
CA GLY A 10 8.29 2.08 6.10
C GLY A 10 7.05 2.97 6.17
N PRO A 11 6.91 3.79 7.22
CA PRO A 11 5.75 4.64 7.42
C PRO A 11 5.67 5.77 6.39
N THR A 12 4.49 6.37 6.30
CA THR A 12 4.35 7.60 5.52
C THR A 12 5.27 8.70 6.08
N ALA A 13 5.76 9.58 5.23
CA ALA A 13 6.65 10.70 5.53
C ALA A 13 8.08 10.33 6.00
N VAL A 14 8.50 9.06 5.89
CA VAL A 14 9.86 8.63 6.32
C VAL A 14 10.96 8.85 5.27
N GLY A 15 10.62 9.17 4.01
CA GLY A 15 11.61 9.44 2.95
C GLY A 15 11.81 8.31 1.93
N LYS A 16 10.89 7.33 1.84
CA LYS A 16 10.98 6.21 0.88
C LYS A 16 11.19 6.65 -0.57
N THR A 17 10.44 7.64 -1.03
CA THR A 17 10.49 8.14 -2.43
C THR A 17 11.88 8.67 -2.78
N ALA A 18 12.43 9.55 -1.95
CA ALA A 18 13.77 10.09 -2.19
C ALA A 18 14.84 8.99 -2.23
N LEU A 19 14.80 8.06 -1.26
CA LEU A 19 15.73 6.94 -1.24
C LEU A 19 15.58 6.04 -2.48
N SER A 20 14.35 5.74 -2.90
CA SER A 20 14.12 4.88 -4.08
C SER A 20 14.69 5.49 -5.37
N ILE A 21 14.60 6.81 -5.53
CA ILE A 21 15.16 7.53 -6.67
C ILE A 21 16.69 7.51 -6.61
N ASP A 22 17.29 7.79 -5.45
CA ASP A 22 18.75 7.71 -5.25
C ASP A 22 19.28 6.31 -5.61
N LEU A 23 18.59 5.25 -5.14
CA LEU A 23 18.97 3.86 -5.44
C LEU A 23 18.79 3.51 -6.93
N ALA A 24 17.68 3.96 -7.53
CA ALA A 24 17.43 3.72 -8.96
C ALA A 24 18.54 4.35 -9.84
N LYS A 25 19.00 5.53 -9.49
CA LYS A 25 20.15 6.17 -10.17
C LYS A 25 21.46 5.41 -9.97
N ARG A 26 21.73 4.99 -8.73
CA ARG A 26 22.98 4.31 -8.38
C ARG A 26 23.10 2.93 -9.00
N PHE A 27 22.02 2.16 -9.00
CA PHE A 27 22.00 0.74 -9.37
C PHE A 27 21.29 0.47 -10.71
N ASN A 28 21.10 1.49 -11.53
CA ASN A 28 20.39 1.37 -12.82
C ASN A 28 19.02 0.68 -12.68
N GLY A 29 18.22 1.14 -11.71
CA GLY A 29 16.93 0.56 -11.40
C GLY A 29 15.74 1.32 -11.97
N GLU A 30 14.56 0.69 -11.90
CA GLU A 30 13.26 1.31 -12.15
C GLU A 30 12.34 1.01 -10.96
N ILE A 31 11.39 1.92 -10.67
CA ILE A 31 10.63 1.90 -9.43
C ILE A 31 9.20 1.39 -9.66
N ILE A 32 8.73 0.53 -8.77
CA ILE A 32 7.34 0.03 -8.70
C ILE A 32 6.72 0.57 -7.42
N SER A 33 5.61 1.31 -7.53
CA SER A 33 4.89 1.79 -6.35
C SER A 33 4.13 0.66 -5.66
N GLY A 34 4.45 0.42 -4.39
CA GLY A 34 3.74 -0.51 -3.49
C GLY A 34 2.70 0.22 -2.61
N ASP A 35 2.01 1.22 -3.15
CA ASP A 35 0.99 2.00 -2.44
C ASP A 35 -0.40 1.78 -3.03
N SER A 36 -1.38 1.48 -2.18
CA SER A 36 -2.76 1.17 -2.59
C SER A 36 -3.61 2.38 -2.98
N GLN A 37 -3.09 3.59 -2.84
CA GLN A 37 -3.81 4.81 -3.17
C GLN A 37 -3.20 5.54 -4.37
N GLN A 38 -1.90 5.44 -4.59
CA GLN A 38 -1.22 6.08 -5.73
C GLN A 38 -1.60 5.48 -7.09
N VAL A 39 -2.28 4.35 -7.10
CA VAL A 39 -2.82 3.71 -8.30
C VAL A 39 -3.94 4.51 -8.96
N TYR A 40 -4.62 5.38 -8.21
CA TYR A 40 -5.78 6.13 -8.70
C TYR A 40 -5.37 7.44 -9.38
N ARG A 41 -5.87 7.67 -10.60
CA ARG A 41 -5.72 8.92 -11.33
C ARG A 41 -6.42 10.07 -10.62
N LYS A 42 -5.88 11.28 -10.74
CA LYS A 42 -6.41 12.53 -10.16
C LYS A 42 -6.39 12.59 -8.62
N LEU A 43 -5.80 11.62 -7.97
CA LEU A 43 -5.58 11.65 -6.53
C LEU A 43 -4.07 11.79 -6.28
N ASP A 44 -3.56 12.99 -6.43
CA ASP A 44 -2.12 13.25 -6.47
C ASP A 44 -1.60 13.78 -5.13
N ILE A 45 -2.32 14.75 -4.56
CA ILE A 45 -1.90 15.44 -3.35
C ILE A 45 -2.13 14.57 -2.11
N GLY A 46 -3.36 14.08 -1.92
CA GLY A 46 -3.72 13.29 -0.73
C GLY A 46 -3.02 11.93 -0.66
N THR A 47 -2.57 11.40 -1.78
CA THR A 47 -1.78 10.16 -1.85
C THR A 47 -0.27 10.41 -1.79
N ALA A 48 0.15 11.68 -1.79
CA ALA A 48 1.55 12.08 -1.90
C ALA A 48 2.27 11.42 -3.07
N LYS A 49 1.63 11.42 -4.22
CA LYS A 49 2.18 10.86 -5.45
C LYS A 49 3.42 11.63 -5.86
N VAL A 50 4.43 10.93 -6.32
CA VAL A 50 5.65 11.54 -6.83
C VAL A 50 5.34 12.30 -8.12
N SER A 51 5.67 13.59 -8.17
CA SER A 51 5.47 14.40 -9.38
C SER A 51 6.49 14.04 -10.47
N PRO A 52 6.24 14.36 -11.75
CA PRO A 52 7.19 14.13 -12.84
C PRO A 52 8.58 14.75 -12.57
N ASP A 53 8.62 15.93 -11.98
CA ASP A 53 9.87 16.60 -11.63
C ASP A 53 10.63 15.85 -10.52
N GLU A 54 9.90 15.36 -9.49
CA GLU A 54 10.49 14.57 -8.42
C GLU A 54 10.96 13.19 -8.88
N GLN A 55 10.40 12.65 -9.97
CA GLN A 55 10.85 11.37 -10.54
C GLN A 55 12.26 11.46 -11.14
N GLU A 56 12.74 12.65 -11.48
CA GLU A 56 14.07 12.90 -12.03
C GLU A 56 14.43 11.98 -13.21
N GLY A 57 13.45 11.68 -14.05
CA GLY A 57 13.58 10.81 -15.22
C GLY A 57 13.61 9.31 -14.92
N ILE A 58 13.48 8.88 -13.68
CA ILE A 58 13.37 7.47 -13.31
C ILE A 58 11.93 6.98 -13.57
N PRO A 59 11.74 5.90 -14.34
CA PRO A 59 10.42 5.33 -14.56
C PRO A 59 9.80 4.82 -13.24
N HIS A 60 8.53 5.22 -13.02
CA HIS A 60 7.73 4.75 -11.90
C HIS A 60 6.49 4.02 -12.44
N TYR A 61 6.28 2.81 -11.96
CA TYR A 61 5.17 1.93 -12.38
C TYR A 61 4.14 1.77 -11.28
N LEU A 62 2.94 1.37 -11.64
CA LEU A 62 1.78 1.18 -10.79
C LEU A 62 1.34 2.48 -10.09
N ILE A 63 1.54 3.60 -10.78
CA ILE A 63 0.98 4.91 -10.46
C ILE A 63 0.00 5.26 -11.58
N ASP A 64 -1.17 5.85 -11.25
CA ASP A 64 -2.17 6.26 -12.23
C ASP A 64 -2.69 5.13 -13.16
N VAL A 65 -2.78 3.93 -12.65
CA VAL A 65 -3.21 2.75 -13.44
C VAL A 65 -4.70 2.43 -13.31
N ARG A 66 -5.43 3.18 -12.46
CA ARG A 66 -6.87 2.99 -12.25
C ARG A 66 -7.61 4.32 -12.22
N GLU A 67 -8.83 4.32 -12.73
CA GLU A 67 -9.78 5.39 -12.45
C GLU A 67 -10.30 5.28 -11.02
N VAL A 68 -10.75 6.39 -10.44
CA VAL A 68 -11.23 6.42 -9.04
C VAL A 68 -12.46 5.52 -8.81
N THR A 69 -13.19 5.19 -9.87
CA THR A 69 -14.38 4.32 -9.84
C THR A 69 -14.02 2.82 -9.82
N GLU A 70 -12.80 2.49 -10.19
CA GLU A 70 -12.34 1.10 -10.23
C GLU A 70 -11.89 0.60 -8.86
N SER A 71 -11.97 -0.69 -8.65
CA SER A 71 -11.39 -1.34 -7.47
C SER A 71 -9.95 -1.76 -7.73
N TYR A 72 -9.13 -1.77 -6.67
CA TYR A 72 -7.77 -2.30 -6.74
C TYR A 72 -7.46 -3.11 -5.48
N SER A 73 -7.02 -4.34 -5.68
CA SER A 73 -6.81 -5.31 -4.61
C SER A 73 -5.34 -5.75 -4.51
N ALA A 74 -5.01 -6.51 -3.47
CA ALA A 74 -3.69 -7.13 -3.36
C ALA A 74 -3.44 -8.13 -4.50
N PHE A 75 -4.47 -8.77 -5.03
CA PHE A 75 -4.36 -9.66 -6.19
C PHE A 75 -3.95 -8.90 -7.44
N ASP A 76 -4.62 -7.77 -7.72
CA ASP A 76 -4.29 -6.91 -8.87
C ASP A 76 -2.85 -6.42 -8.75
N PHE A 77 -2.46 -5.95 -7.55
CA PHE A 77 -1.09 -5.51 -7.29
C PHE A 77 -0.07 -6.60 -7.55
N VAL A 78 -0.25 -7.80 -7.01
CA VAL A 78 0.72 -8.90 -7.20
C VAL A 78 0.87 -9.24 -8.67
N LYS A 79 -0.24 -9.42 -9.39
CA LYS A 79 -0.25 -9.73 -10.82
C LYS A 79 0.48 -8.67 -11.66
N GLU A 80 0.19 -7.39 -11.40
CA GLU A 80 0.79 -6.28 -12.16
C GLU A 80 2.25 -6.03 -11.74
N ALA A 81 2.59 -6.22 -10.47
CA ALA A 81 3.97 -6.11 -10.00
C ALA A 81 4.86 -7.21 -10.57
N GLU A 82 4.39 -8.47 -10.63
CA GLU A 82 5.09 -9.59 -11.25
C GLU A 82 5.42 -9.28 -12.71
N ALA A 83 4.42 -8.90 -13.51
CA ALA A 83 4.61 -8.53 -14.90
C ALA A 83 5.57 -7.33 -15.08
N THR A 84 5.50 -6.36 -14.17
CA THR A 84 6.38 -5.18 -14.19
C THR A 84 7.82 -5.56 -13.83
N ILE A 85 8.03 -6.43 -12.85
CA ILE A 85 9.37 -6.95 -12.47
C ILE A 85 9.99 -7.65 -13.68
N GLU A 86 9.26 -8.56 -14.35
CA GLU A 86 9.74 -9.24 -15.55
C GLU A 86 10.16 -8.27 -16.65
N MET A 87 9.33 -7.23 -16.89
CA MET A 87 9.63 -6.19 -17.87
C MET A 87 10.90 -5.40 -17.53
N ILE A 88 11.11 -5.04 -16.27
CA ILE A 88 12.30 -4.31 -15.81
C ILE A 88 13.55 -5.17 -15.96
N VAL A 89 13.47 -6.44 -15.55
CA VAL A 89 14.58 -7.42 -15.69
C VAL A 89 14.93 -7.64 -17.16
N ALA A 90 13.94 -7.76 -18.05
CA ALA A 90 14.17 -7.90 -19.48
C ALA A 90 14.93 -6.72 -20.10
N LYS A 91 14.87 -5.53 -19.49
CA LYS A 91 15.67 -4.35 -19.86
C LYS A 91 17.09 -4.35 -19.27
N GLY A 92 17.46 -5.38 -18.50
CA GLY A 92 18.74 -5.41 -17.76
C GLY A 92 18.81 -4.41 -16.61
N LYS A 93 17.65 -4.08 -16.00
CA LYS A 93 17.55 -3.11 -14.91
C LYS A 93 17.13 -3.77 -13.61
N LEU A 94 17.43 -3.11 -12.47
CA LEU A 94 17.09 -3.59 -11.14
C LEU A 94 15.66 -3.17 -10.77
N PRO A 95 14.75 -4.11 -10.44
CA PRO A 95 13.44 -3.76 -9.91
C PRO A 95 13.56 -3.25 -8.47
N ILE A 96 13.01 -2.05 -8.22
CA ILE A 96 12.95 -1.43 -6.90
C ILE A 96 11.49 -1.20 -6.54
N ILE A 97 11.00 -1.85 -5.50
CA ILE A 97 9.63 -1.65 -5.03
C ILE A 97 9.67 -0.67 -3.86
N ALA A 98 8.89 0.41 -3.93
CA ALA A 98 8.81 1.40 -2.86
C ALA A 98 7.36 1.61 -2.44
N GLY A 99 7.02 1.36 -1.16
CA GLY A 99 5.64 1.55 -0.71
C GLY A 99 5.39 1.33 0.78
N GLY A 100 4.17 1.65 1.18
CA GLY A 100 3.74 1.54 2.59
C GLY A 100 2.58 0.57 2.80
N THR A 101 2.07 -0.07 1.75
CA THR A 101 0.96 -1.02 1.87
C THR A 101 1.47 -2.42 2.19
N GLY A 102 1.65 -2.71 3.49
CA GLY A 102 2.28 -3.93 3.96
C GLY A 102 1.65 -5.22 3.43
N LEU A 103 0.32 -5.26 3.26
CA LEU A 103 -0.36 -6.44 2.68
C LEU A 103 0.09 -6.68 1.23
N TYR A 104 0.26 -5.65 0.42
CA TYR A 104 0.69 -5.78 -0.97
C TYR A 104 2.09 -6.36 -1.07
N ILE A 105 3.02 -5.75 -0.33
CA ILE A 105 4.42 -6.18 -0.29
C ILE A 105 4.53 -7.63 0.23
N GLN A 106 3.86 -7.93 1.33
CA GLN A 106 3.88 -9.28 1.91
C GLN A 106 3.28 -10.31 0.95
N SER A 107 2.17 -9.99 0.29
CA SER A 107 1.53 -10.89 -0.67
C SER A 107 2.43 -11.22 -1.86
N LEU A 108 3.17 -10.23 -2.36
CA LEU A 108 4.13 -10.43 -3.45
C LEU A 108 5.33 -11.30 -3.00
N LEU A 109 5.93 -10.97 -1.85
CA LEU A 109 7.16 -11.63 -1.38
C LEU A 109 6.92 -13.04 -0.83
N GLU A 110 5.77 -13.30 -0.22
CA GLU A 110 5.42 -14.59 0.35
C GLU A 110 4.54 -15.44 -0.58
N GLY A 111 4.27 -14.94 -1.78
CA GLY A 111 3.48 -15.66 -2.79
C GLY A 111 2.06 -16.00 -2.32
N TYR A 112 1.42 -15.09 -1.59
CA TYR A 112 0.09 -15.34 -1.04
C TYR A 112 -0.89 -15.77 -2.11
N HIS A 113 -1.59 -16.87 -1.84
CA HIS A 113 -2.73 -17.27 -2.64
C HIS A 113 -3.90 -16.33 -2.38
N LEU A 114 -4.05 -15.30 -3.20
CA LEU A 114 -5.02 -14.22 -3.00
C LEU A 114 -6.41 -14.51 -3.57
N GLY A 115 -6.59 -15.62 -4.23
CA GLY A 115 -7.86 -16.10 -4.77
C GLY A 115 -7.72 -17.54 -5.22
N GLY A 116 -8.79 -18.33 -5.14
CA GLY A 116 -8.80 -19.72 -5.56
C GLY A 116 -8.70 -19.90 -7.08
N SER A 117 -8.92 -21.12 -7.55
CA SER A 117 -9.08 -21.47 -8.97
C SER A 117 -10.31 -20.82 -9.63
N ALA A 118 -11.17 -20.19 -8.83
CA ALA A 118 -12.36 -19.48 -9.31
C ALA A 118 -11.98 -18.24 -10.12
N SER A 119 -12.72 -18.01 -11.19
CA SER A 119 -12.57 -16.82 -12.01
C SER A 119 -12.88 -15.53 -11.20
N HIS A 120 -12.31 -14.41 -11.65
CA HIS A 120 -12.61 -13.12 -11.04
C HIS A 120 -14.12 -12.80 -11.04
N GLU A 121 -14.82 -13.22 -12.09
CA GLU A 121 -16.27 -13.05 -12.21
C GLU A 121 -17.04 -13.85 -11.15
N GLU A 122 -16.67 -15.10 -10.90
CA GLU A 122 -17.28 -15.93 -9.86
C GLU A 122 -17.06 -15.35 -8.46
N ILE A 123 -15.85 -14.82 -8.19
CA ILE A 123 -15.54 -14.14 -6.93
C ILE A 123 -16.42 -12.89 -6.76
N LEU A 124 -16.55 -12.08 -7.79
CA LEU A 124 -17.38 -10.86 -7.76
C LEU A 124 -18.86 -11.19 -7.59
N ALA A 125 -19.37 -12.21 -8.31
CA ALA A 125 -20.76 -12.64 -8.18
C ALA A 125 -21.09 -13.14 -6.78
N TYR A 126 -20.23 -14.00 -6.20
CA TYR A 126 -20.43 -14.49 -4.84
C TYR A 126 -20.29 -13.37 -3.79
N ARG A 127 -19.38 -12.45 -3.99
CA ARG A 127 -19.22 -11.26 -3.14
C ARG A 127 -20.46 -10.38 -3.18
N ALA A 128 -21.06 -10.16 -4.34
CA ALA A 128 -22.29 -9.41 -4.48
C ALA A 128 -23.46 -10.10 -3.73
N GLU A 129 -23.55 -11.42 -3.76
CA GLU A 129 -24.51 -12.19 -2.96
C GLU A 129 -24.28 -11.98 -1.45
N LEU A 130 -23.04 -12.11 -0.98
CA LEU A 130 -22.70 -11.89 0.43
C LEU A 130 -22.97 -10.46 0.89
N ASP A 131 -22.82 -9.46 0.02
CA ASP A 131 -23.08 -8.07 0.35
C ASP A 131 -24.56 -7.77 0.62
N THR A 132 -25.48 -8.60 0.14
CA THR A 132 -26.91 -8.48 0.46
C THR A 132 -27.27 -8.94 1.88
N LEU A 133 -26.41 -9.76 2.52
CA LEU A 133 -26.66 -10.35 3.82
C LEU A 133 -26.36 -9.36 4.96
N ALA A 134 -27.16 -9.42 6.03
CA ALA A 134 -26.84 -8.68 7.25
C ALA A 134 -25.62 -9.31 7.97
N ASP A 135 -24.91 -8.50 8.79
CA ASP A 135 -23.73 -8.98 9.53
C ASP A 135 -24.02 -10.23 10.38
N LYS A 136 -25.22 -10.29 10.99
CA LYS A 136 -25.66 -11.44 11.79
C LYS A 136 -25.74 -12.73 10.96
N GLU A 137 -26.21 -12.63 9.74
CA GLU A 137 -26.33 -13.78 8.83
C GLU A 137 -24.95 -14.24 8.33
N LEU A 138 -24.08 -13.28 7.97
CA LEU A 138 -22.69 -13.57 7.60
C LEU A 138 -21.93 -14.27 8.74
N PHE A 139 -22.07 -13.78 9.97
CA PHE A 139 -21.41 -14.38 11.14
C PHE A 139 -22.02 -15.74 11.51
N GLY A 140 -23.33 -15.93 11.29
CA GLY A 140 -24.00 -17.23 11.42
C GLY A 140 -23.41 -18.28 10.47
N LYS A 141 -23.28 -17.94 9.19
CA LYS A 141 -22.64 -18.83 8.18
C LYS A 141 -21.18 -19.20 8.55
N ILE A 142 -20.41 -18.25 9.09
CA ILE A 142 -19.05 -18.52 9.58
C ILE A 142 -19.05 -19.52 10.74
N ALA A 143 -19.99 -19.36 11.68
CA ALA A 143 -20.12 -20.26 12.83
C ALA A 143 -20.57 -21.68 12.41
N GLU A 144 -21.50 -21.79 11.48
CA GLU A 144 -21.96 -23.06 10.89
C GLU A 144 -20.81 -23.83 10.21
N LEU A 145 -19.92 -23.13 9.54
CA LEU A 145 -18.73 -23.71 8.91
C LEU A 145 -17.59 -24.02 9.90
N GLY A 146 -17.76 -23.68 11.19
CA GLY A 146 -16.73 -23.89 12.22
C GLY A 146 -15.47 -23.03 12.03
N ILE A 147 -15.54 -21.97 11.24
CA ILE A 147 -14.38 -21.11 10.91
C ILE A 147 -14.12 -20.15 12.07
N LYS A 148 -12.92 -20.18 12.64
CA LYS A 148 -12.51 -19.29 13.73
C LYS A 148 -11.81 -18.07 13.17
N ILE A 149 -12.41 -16.88 13.32
CA ILE A 149 -11.86 -15.59 12.89
C ILE A 149 -11.60 -14.73 14.12
N PRO A 150 -10.31 -14.44 14.46
CA PRO A 150 -10.00 -13.48 15.52
C PRO A 150 -10.56 -12.10 15.16
N GLN A 151 -11.30 -11.46 16.07
CA GLN A 151 -11.90 -10.13 15.85
C GLN A 151 -12.71 -10.07 14.54
N ILE A 152 -13.72 -10.94 14.44
CA ILE A 152 -14.60 -11.02 13.27
C ILE A 152 -15.20 -9.65 12.95
N ASN A 153 -15.23 -9.30 11.68
CA ASN A 153 -15.96 -8.18 11.11
C ASN A 153 -16.49 -8.58 9.73
N ARG A 154 -17.40 -7.77 9.17
CA ARG A 154 -18.03 -8.04 7.87
C ARG A 154 -17.02 -8.46 6.80
N ARG A 155 -15.98 -7.65 6.57
CA ARG A 155 -14.96 -7.92 5.54
C ARG A 155 -14.21 -9.23 5.74
N ARG A 156 -13.85 -9.56 7.00
CA ARG A 156 -13.19 -10.84 7.33
C ARG A 156 -14.13 -12.02 7.17
N ALA A 157 -15.39 -11.87 7.56
CA ALA A 157 -16.41 -12.90 7.39
C ALA A 157 -16.66 -13.18 5.90
N MET A 158 -16.90 -12.16 5.09
CA MET A 158 -17.07 -12.32 3.65
C MET A 158 -15.87 -13.01 3.01
N ARG A 159 -14.64 -12.59 3.34
CA ARG A 159 -13.44 -13.22 2.79
C ARG A 159 -13.30 -14.68 3.20
N ALA A 160 -13.64 -15.03 4.42
CA ALA A 160 -13.59 -16.42 4.86
C ALA A 160 -14.67 -17.28 4.18
N LEU A 161 -15.86 -16.73 3.93
CA LEU A 161 -16.91 -17.39 3.15
C LEU A 161 -16.53 -17.56 1.68
N GLU A 162 -15.91 -16.55 1.07
CA GLU A 162 -15.34 -16.65 -0.29
C GLU A 162 -14.35 -17.81 -0.38
N ILE A 163 -13.41 -17.87 0.56
CA ILE A 163 -12.41 -18.94 0.61
C ILE A 163 -13.07 -20.31 0.78
N ALA A 164 -14.04 -20.44 1.69
CA ALA A 164 -14.72 -21.69 1.94
C ALA A 164 -15.59 -22.16 0.77
N HIS A 165 -16.23 -21.23 0.07
CA HIS A 165 -17.13 -21.53 -1.04
C HIS A 165 -16.38 -21.90 -2.33
N LEU A 166 -15.29 -21.19 -2.60
CA LEU A 166 -14.55 -21.33 -3.86
C LEU A 166 -13.45 -22.41 -3.82
N GLY A 167 -13.38 -23.16 -2.72
CA GLY A 167 -12.55 -24.35 -2.58
C GLY A 167 -11.06 -24.05 -2.77
N ASN A 168 -10.36 -23.60 -1.72
CA ASN A 168 -8.97 -23.21 -1.85
C ASN A 168 -8.03 -24.11 -1.05
N GLU A 169 -7.15 -24.75 -1.75
CA GLU A 169 -5.86 -25.11 -1.19
C GLU A 169 -5.07 -23.82 -0.98
N LEU A 170 -4.91 -23.43 0.28
CA LEU A 170 -4.24 -22.18 0.67
C LEU A 170 -2.71 -22.35 0.73
N GLU A 171 -2.12 -23.06 -0.21
CA GLU A 171 -0.66 -23.08 -0.28
C GLU A 171 -0.15 -21.82 -0.97
N ASN A 172 0.73 -21.09 -0.25
CA ASN A 172 1.44 -19.98 -0.85
C ASN A 172 2.34 -20.49 -1.98
N LYS A 173 2.36 -19.79 -3.10
CA LYS A 173 3.28 -20.12 -4.19
C LYS A 173 4.72 -19.83 -3.74
N GLN A 174 5.64 -20.69 -4.09
CA GLN A 174 7.06 -20.36 -3.97
C GLN A 174 7.37 -19.20 -4.92
N THR A 175 7.93 -18.11 -4.39
CA THR A 175 8.28 -16.94 -5.20
C THR A 175 9.67 -17.13 -5.84
N ASP A 176 9.80 -16.65 -7.07
CA ASP A 176 11.06 -16.66 -7.82
C ASP A 176 11.93 -15.43 -7.52
N TYR A 177 11.61 -14.71 -6.42
CA TYR A 177 12.34 -13.53 -6.01
C TYR A 177 13.26 -13.80 -4.84
N GLU A 178 14.42 -13.15 -4.88
CA GLU A 178 15.30 -12.93 -3.76
C GLU A 178 15.23 -11.43 -3.43
N ALA A 179 14.71 -11.10 -2.27
CA ALA A 179 14.39 -9.73 -1.92
C ALA A 179 15.24 -9.23 -0.75
N LEU A 180 15.90 -8.09 -0.93
CA LEU A 180 16.44 -7.31 0.18
C LEU A 180 15.35 -6.32 0.65
N LEU A 181 14.81 -6.56 1.84
CA LEU A 181 13.74 -5.76 2.41
C LEU A 181 14.28 -4.72 3.40
N ILE A 182 14.29 -3.48 2.97
CA ILE A 182 14.76 -2.29 3.69
C ILE A 182 13.57 -1.57 4.31
N CYS A 183 13.49 -1.51 5.63
CA CYS A 183 12.46 -0.78 6.34
C CYS A 183 13.03 0.52 6.91
N LEU A 184 12.62 1.65 6.36
CA LEU A 184 12.94 2.96 6.93
C LEU A 184 12.08 3.21 8.16
N ASP A 185 12.73 3.68 9.22
CA ASP A 185 12.09 4.07 10.48
C ASP A 185 12.74 5.38 10.99
N ASP A 186 12.17 5.96 12.02
CA ASP A 186 12.76 7.08 12.74
C ASP A 186 12.13 7.19 14.12
N ASP A 187 12.67 8.05 14.96
CA ASP A 187 12.09 8.33 16.26
C ASP A 187 10.64 8.79 16.10
N ARG A 188 9.79 8.28 16.98
CA ARG A 188 8.34 8.51 16.92
C ARG A 188 7.96 9.98 16.86
N GLU A 189 8.65 10.81 17.62
CA GLU A 189 8.38 12.25 17.68
C GLU A 189 8.73 12.92 16.35
N ILE A 190 9.89 12.58 15.79
CA ILE A 190 10.34 13.06 14.48
C ILE A 190 9.36 12.65 13.38
N LEU A 191 8.95 11.37 13.35
CA LEU A 191 7.98 10.88 12.39
C LEU A 191 6.63 11.60 12.51
N TYR A 192 6.15 11.84 13.71
CA TYR A 192 4.87 12.51 13.94
C TYR A 192 4.92 13.98 13.53
N GLU A 193 6.03 14.66 13.75
CA GLU A 193 6.23 16.03 13.28
C GLU A 193 6.25 16.08 11.74
N ARG A 194 7.02 15.21 11.08
CA ARG A 194 7.05 15.09 9.61
C ARG A 194 5.67 14.78 9.01
N VAL A 195 4.89 13.91 9.65
CA VAL A 195 3.51 13.61 9.26
C VAL A 195 2.63 14.86 9.35
N ASN A 196 2.72 15.62 10.44
CA ASN A 196 1.94 16.85 10.62
C ASN A 196 2.31 17.89 9.57
N GLN A 197 3.61 18.16 9.38
CA GLN A 197 4.12 19.10 8.38
C GLN A 197 3.68 18.70 6.97
N ARG A 198 3.72 17.41 6.64
CA ARG A 198 3.25 16.89 5.35
C ARG A 198 1.77 17.18 5.10
N VAL A 199 0.91 16.99 6.10
CA VAL A 199 -0.52 17.34 5.99
C VAL A 199 -0.68 18.84 5.73
N ASP A 200 0.08 19.70 6.42
CA ASP A 200 0.03 21.14 6.21
C ASP A 200 0.50 21.55 4.81
N LEU A 201 1.52 20.88 4.26
CA LEU A 201 1.97 21.07 2.89
C LEU A 201 0.94 20.59 1.86
N MET A 202 0.30 19.45 2.09
CA MET A 202 -0.78 18.94 1.23
C MET A 202 -1.97 19.92 1.17
N LEU A 203 -2.37 20.50 2.30
CA LEU A 203 -3.42 21.51 2.33
C LEU A 203 -3.05 22.75 1.54
N LYS A 204 -1.80 23.22 1.64
CA LYS A 204 -1.29 24.34 0.83
C LYS A 204 -1.21 24.03 -0.67
N ALA A 205 -0.99 22.76 -1.00
CA ALA A 205 -0.91 22.28 -2.39
C ALA A 205 -2.28 22.05 -3.05
N GLY A 206 -3.40 22.15 -2.30
CA GLY A 206 -4.75 21.99 -2.86
C GLY A 206 -5.45 20.68 -2.45
N LEU A 207 -5.04 20.05 -1.36
CA LEU A 207 -5.72 18.82 -0.88
C LEU A 207 -7.22 19.02 -0.65
N LEU A 208 -7.62 20.21 -0.23
CA LEU A 208 -9.04 20.49 0.05
C LEU A 208 -9.87 20.43 -1.23
N GLU A 209 -9.36 21.00 -2.31
CA GLU A 209 -9.99 21.01 -3.63
C GLU A 209 -10.04 19.59 -4.23
N GLU A 210 -8.95 18.84 -4.14
CA GLU A 210 -8.88 17.44 -4.59
C GLU A 210 -9.88 16.56 -3.81
N ALA A 211 -9.92 16.70 -2.49
CA ALA A 211 -10.86 15.96 -1.64
C ALA A 211 -12.32 16.37 -1.89
N LYS A 212 -12.58 17.67 -2.14
CA LYS A 212 -13.92 18.18 -2.47
C LYS A 212 -14.42 17.61 -3.79
N TRP A 213 -13.55 17.59 -4.82
CA TRP A 213 -13.88 16.97 -6.10
C TRP A 213 -14.27 15.50 -5.93
N LEU A 214 -13.51 14.74 -5.12
CA LEU A 214 -13.81 13.33 -4.85
C LEU A 214 -15.12 13.15 -4.07
N TYR A 215 -15.38 14.02 -3.07
CA TYR A 215 -16.61 14.02 -2.30
C TYR A 215 -17.84 14.30 -3.17
N ASP A 216 -17.78 15.28 -4.06
CA ASP A 216 -18.91 15.68 -4.89
C ASP A 216 -19.26 14.66 -5.97
N ASN A 217 -18.25 13.95 -6.50
CA ASN A 217 -18.46 13.08 -7.65
C ASN A 217 -18.45 11.59 -7.29
N TYR A 218 -17.66 11.18 -6.28
CA TYR A 218 -17.39 9.76 -5.98
C TYR A 218 -17.27 9.47 -4.47
N PRO A 219 -18.26 9.82 -3.62
CA PRO A 219 -18.11 9.72 -2.16
C PRO A 219 -18.04 8.29 -1.62
N HIS A 220 -18.47 7.29 -2.38
CA HIS A 220 -18.64 5.91 -1.90
C HIS A 220 -17.69 4.88 -2.54
N VAL A 221 -16.81 5.31 -3.41
CA VAL A 221 -15.83 4.42 -4.08
C VAL A 221 -14.71 3.97 -3.14
N GLN A 222 -13.93 2.99 -3.58
CA GLN A 222 -12.78 2.51 -2.79
C GLN A 222 -11.75 3.61 -2.55
N ALA A 223 -11.44 4.40 -3.56
CA ALA A 223 -10.49 5.50 -3.51
C ALA A 223 -10.84 6.54 -2.43
N SER A 224 -12.12 6.83 -2.23
CA SER A 224 -12.60 7.81 -1.24
C SER A 224 -12.38 7.38 0.22
N LYS A 225 -12.08 6.09 0.46
CA LYS A 225 -11.77 5.57 1.80
C LYS A 225 -10.31 5.81 2.21
N GLY A 226 -9.50 6.39 1.32
CA GLY A 226 -8.11 6.78 1.60
C GLY A 226 -8.01 7.79 2.75
N ILE A 227 -6.87 7.74 3.46
CA ILE A 227 -6.52 8.78 4.44
C ILE A 227 -6.21 10.05 3.65
N GLY A 228 -6.72 11.18 4.14
CA GLY A 228 -6.66 12.45 3.42
C GLY A 228 -8.02 12.86 2.88
N TYR A 229 -8.82 11.92 2.41
CA TYR A 229 -10.12 12.20 1.83
C TYR A 229 -11.25 11.99 2.83
N LYS A 230 -11.39 10.80 3.38
CA LYS A 230 -12.48 10.45 4.30
C LYS A 230 -12.54 11.31 5.57
N GLU A 231 -11.43 11.89 5.99
CA GLU A 231 -11.38 12.78 7.14
C GLU A 231 -11.92 14.19 6.84
N LEU A 232 -11.86 14.60 5.55
CA LEU A 232 -12.38 15.90 5.09
C LEU A 232 -13.84 15.84 4.68
N PHE A 233 -14.40 14.66 4.40
CA PHE A 233 -15.80 14.50 3.99
C PHE A 233 -16.80 15.03 5.03
N PRO A 234 -16.67 14.81 6.35
CA PRO A 234 -17.54 15.40 7.36
C PRO A 234 -17.52 16.93 7.39
N TYR A 235 -16.41 17.57 7.01
CA TYR A 235 -16.35 19.02 6.84
C TYR A 235 -17.21 19.47 5.65
N PHE A 236 -17.13 18.77 4.51
CA PHE A 236 -17.96 19.10 3.34
C PHE A 236 -19.44 18.83 3.59
N ALA A 237 -19.77 17.87 4.45
CA ALA A 237 -21.15 17.60 4.89
C ALA A 237 -21.67 18.60 5.94
N GLY A 238 -20.85 19.53 6.44
CA GLY A 238 -21.21 20.49 7.48
C GLY A 238 -21.28 19.90 8.90
N GLU A 239 -20.72 18.72 9.10
CA GLU A 239 -20.73 18.01 10.40
C GLU A 239 -19.56 18.42 11.30
N LEU A 240 -18.44 18.85 10.72
CA LEU A 240 -17.22 19.29 11.41
C LEU A 240 -16.75 20.64 10.87
N THR A 241 -16.01 21.37 11.69
CA THR A 241 -15.20 22.49 11.23
C THR A 241 -13.99 22.01 10.44
N LEU A 242 -13.40 22.86 9.62
CA LEU A 242 -12.19 22.53 8.88
C LEU A 242 -11.03 22.20 9.84
N GLU A 243 -10.90 22.91 10.92
CA GLU A 243 -9.86 22.66 11.92
C GLU A 243 -9.99 21.28 12.56
N GLU A 244 -11.21 20.88 12.94
CA GLU A 244 -11.47 19.53 13.47
C GLU A 244 -11.13 18.43 12.47
N ALA A 245 -11.53 18.63 11.20
CA ALA A 245 -11.21 17.67 10.13
C ALA A 245 -9.70 17.52 9.90
N ILE A 246 -8.96 18.64 9.89
CA ILE A 246 -7.49 18.65 9.76
C ILE A 246 -6.83 17.96 10.96
N ASN A 247 -7.26 18.26 12.19
CA ASN A 247 -6.74 17.61 13.39
C ASN A 247 -6.97 16.10 13.36
N LYS A 248 -8.14 15.67 12.89
CA LYS A 248 -8.47 14.25 12.71
C LYS A 248 -7.62 13.60 11.63
N LEU A 249 -7.38 14.29 10.53
CA LEU A 249 -6.50 13.83 9.46
C LEU A 249 -5.07 13.61 9.97
N LYS A 250 -4.47 14.60 10.65
CA LYS A 250 -3.14 14.47 11.27
C LYS A 250 -3.08 13.28 12.24
N GLN A 251 -4.08 13.15 13.11
CA GLN A 251 -4.18 12.03 14.06
C GLN A 251 -4.25 10.67 13.36
N ASN A 252 -5.11 10.53 12.36
CA ASN A 252 -5.30 9.27 11.64
C ASN A 252 -4.06 8.91 10.81
N THR A 253 -3.37 9.90 10.24
CA THR A 253 -2.10 9.68 9.52
C THR A 253 -1.00 9.19 10.46
N ARG A 254 -0.86 9.75 11.67
CA ARG A 254 0.07 9.23 12.69
C ARG A 254 -0.27 7.79 13.11
N ARG A 255 -1.57 7.49 13.30
CA ARG A 255 -2.03 6.12 13.58
C ARG A 255 -1.74 5.16 12.42
N PHE A 256 -1.85 5.64 11.21
CA PHE A 256 -1.51 4.86 10.02
C PHE A 256 -0.02 4.55 9.96
N ALA A 257 0.84 5.55 10.16
CA ALA A 257 2.29 5.35 10.24
C ALA A 257 2.67 4.29 11.29
N LYS A 258 2.06 4.35 12.48
CA LYS A 258 2.25 3.33 13.53
C LYS A 258 1.82 1.93 13.08
N ARG A 259 0.67 1.81 12.38
CA ARG A 259 0.20 0.51 11.86
C ARG A 259 1.14 -0.06 10.80
N GLN A 260 1.69 0.78 9.93
CA GLN A 260 2.67 0.37 8.92
C GLN A 260 3.92 -0.22 9.59
N LEU A 261 4.53 0.47 10.56
CA LEU A 261 5.69 -0.04 11.30
C LEU A 261 5.38 -1.34 12.05
N THR A 262 4.22 -1.41 12.71
CA THR A 262 3.79 -2.62 13.41
C THR A 262 3.64 -3.80 12.44
N TRP A 263 3.15 -3.55 11.21
CA TRP A 263 3.05 -4.58 10.19
C TRP A 263 4.42 -5.11 9.80
N PHE A 264 5.34 -4.23 9.44
CA PHE A 264 6.68 -4.63 8.98
C PHE A 264 7.48 -5.31 10.09
N ARG A 265 7.41 -4.85 11.34
CA ARG A 265 8.09 -5.47 12.48
C ARG A 265 7.59 -6.86 12.82
N ASN A 266 6.28 -7.09 12.74
CA ASN A 266 5.67 -8.31 13.26
C ASN A 266 5.41 -9.37 12.19
N ARG A 267 5.49 -9.03 10.92
CA ARG A 267 5.05 -9.91 9.82
C ARG A 267 6.07 -10.10 8.72
N MET A 268 7.14 -9.33 8.72
CA MET A 268 8.12 -9.38 7.63
C MET A 268 9.54 -9.38 8.21
N ASN A 269 10.43 -10.09 7.55
CA ASN A 269 11.85 -10.11 7.91
C ASN A 269 12.56 -8.94 7.22
N ALA A 270 12.43 -7.75 7.78
CA ALA A 270 13.00 -6.52 7.24
C ALA A 270 14.20 -6.05 8.05
N THR A 271 15.21 -5.52 7.38
CA THR A 271 16.30 -4.77 8.04
C THR A 271 15.84 -3.34 8.27
N PHE A 272 15.89 -2.89 9.53
CA PHE A 272 15.42 -1.56 9.93
C PHE A 272 16.58 -0.56 9.94
N TYR A 273 16.33 0.61 9.32
CA TYR A 273 17.28 1.72 9.26
C TYR A 273 16.63 2.98 9.80
N GLN A 274 17.22 3.56 10.82
CA GLN A 274 16.76 4.80 11.40
C GLN A 274 17.28 5.98 10.57
N VAL A 275 16.38 6.72 9.91
CA VAL A 275 16.74 7.73 8.90
C VAL A 275 17.52 8.90 9.48
N SER A 276 17.37 9.20 10.79
CA SER A 276 18.13 10.22 11.51
C SER A 276 19.56 9.81 11.87
N GLU A 277 19.93 8.52 11.75
CA GLU A 277 21.30 8.07 12.01
C GLU A 277 22.28 8.62 10.96
N PRO A 278 23.47 9.04 11.38
CA PRO A 278 24.52 9.43 10.44
C PRO A 278 24.93 8.26 9.55
N ASN A 279 25.24 8.53 8.29
CA ASN A 279 25.70 7.56 7.28
C ASN A 279 24.71 6.40 7.01
N VAL A 280 23.42 6.59 7.30
CA VAL A 280 22.39 5.55 7.06
C VAL A 280 22.28 5.22 5.57
N LYS A 281 22.38 6.21 4.69
CA LYS A 281 22.33 6.01 3.23
C LYS A 281 23.51 5.17 2.74
N GLU A 282 24.70 5.43 3.22
CA GLU A 282 25.91 4.71 2.89
C GLU A 282 25.81 3.24 3.34
N ARG A 283 25.29 3.00 4.54
CA ARG A 283 25.03 1.63 5.02
C ARG A 283 24.03 0.90 4.13
N ILE A 284 22.91 1.53 3.80
CA ILE A 284 21.91 0.94 2.90
C ILE A 284 22.53 0.61 1.53
N MET A 285 23.34 1.50 0.98
CA MET A 285 24.00 1.25 -0.30
C MET A 285 24.99 0.10 -0.23
N GLN A 286 25.75 -0.01 0.86
CA GLN A 286 26.67 -1.12 1.07
C GLN A 286 25.92 -2.46 1.18
N ASP A 287 24.86 -2.53 1.97
CA ASP A 287 24.06 -3.75 2.12
C ASP A 287 23.42 -4.19 0.78
N ILE A 288 23.05 -3.21 -0.07
CA ILE A 288 22.55 -3.51 -1.43
C ILE A 288 23.69 -4.03 -2.32
N GLU A 289 24.88 -3.42 -2.27
CA GLU A 289 26.03 -3.88 -3.06
C GLU A 289 26.43 -5.31 -2.66
N GLU A 290 26.47 -5.63 -1.38
CA GLU A 290 26.70 -6.97 -0.88
C GLU A 290 25.62 -7.94 -1.39
N PHE A 291 24.35 -7.61 -1.22
CA PHE A 291 23.23 -8.42 -1.69
C PHE A 291 23.27 -8.67 -3.20
N LEU A 292 23.66 -7.71 -4.01
CA LEU A 292 23.70 -7.86 -5.47
C LEU A 292 24.89 -8.71 -5.94
N ASN A 293 25.98 -8.76 -5.17
CA ASN A 293 27.19 -9.50 -5.51
C ASN A 293 27.18 -10.97 -5.02
N ASP A 294 26.34 -11.31 -4.03
CA ASP A 294 26.12 -12.69 -3.57
C ASP A 294 25.37 -13.52 -4.63
#